data_8f86d094063a00442b13755cdbf225c1
#
_entry.id   8f86d094063a00442b13755cdbf225c1
#
_cell.length_a   1.000
_cell.length_b   1.000
_cell.length_c   1.000
_cell.angle_alpha   90.00
_cell.angle_beta   90.00
_cell.angle_gamma   90.00
#
_symmetry.space_group_name_H-M   'P 1'
#
loop_
_entity.id
_entity.type
_entity.pdbx_description
1 polymer ?
#
loop_
_entity_poly.entity_id
_entity_poly.type
_entity_poly.pdbx_seq_one_letter_code
_entity_poly.pdbx_strand_id
1 'polypeptide(L)'
;CVLVVAAHTDDEALGCGGTIARHVAEGDTVYAVFMADGVTSRVGADQEDLLGRNAAAENARAILGIKENFYLGLPDNRMDSIPLIDVVQKLEPIIDKLKPNIVYTHHHGDLNVDHRITHQAVMTACRPLPDSSVRAIYAFEVMSSTEWATPTDEPFLPNYFVDISAHLSKKNDVLNAYHLEMR
;
A
#
# COMPACT_ATOMS: atom_id res chain seq x y z
N CYS A 1 -3.39 10.77 12.15
CA CYS A 1 -4.01 10.08 11.01
C CYS A 1 -2.93 9.54 10.09
N VAL A 2 -3.00 8.27 9.77
CA VAL A 2 -2.03 7.53 8.96
C VAL A 2 -2.71 7.04 7.69
N LEU A 3 -2.05 7.16 6.55
CA LEU A 3 -2.50 6.64 5.26
C LEU A 3 -1.48 5.64 4.73
N VAL A 4 -1.92 4.45 4.38
CA VAL A 4 -1.11 3.47 3.65
C VAL A 4 -1.57 3.47 2.20
N VAL A 5 -0.66 3.70 1.27
CA VAL A 5 -0.94 3.66 -0.18
C VAL A 5 -0.17 2.50 -0.76
N ALA A 6 -0.89 1.44 -1.04
CA ALA A 6 -0.40 0.18 -1.60
C ALA A 6 -0.83 0.03 -3.06
N ALA A 7 -0.02 -0.62 -3.88
CA ALA A 7 -0.38 -0.89 -5.26
C ALA A 7 -1.49 -1.93 -5.33
N HIS A 8 -1.33 -3.05 -4.62
CA HIS A 8 -2.27 -4.16 -4.62
C HIS A 8 -2.75 -4.49 -3.21
N THR A 9 -3.86 -5.19 -3.11
CA THR A 9 -4.34 -5.76 -1.85
C THR A 9 -3.43 -6.92 -1.47
N ASP A 10 -2.83 -6.87 -0.32
CA ASP A 10 -1.81 -7.70 0.34
C ASP A 10 -0.48 -6.94 0.64
N ASP A 11 -0.11 -5.97 -0.18
CA ASP A 11 1.13 -5.19 0.00
C ASP A 11 1.17 -4.47 1.36
N GLU A 12 0.04 -3.96 1.84
CA GLU A 12 -0.05 -3.29 3.15
C GLU A 12 0.25 -4.25 4.29
N ALA A 13 -0.18 -5.51 4.15
CA ALA A 13 0.06 -6.55 5.13
C ALA A 13 1.52 -7.03 5.10
N LEU A 14 2.04 -7.28 3.89
CA LEU A 14 3.42 -7.70 3.65
C LEU A 14 4.40 -6.62 4.10
N GLY A 15 4.25 -5.41 3.59
CA GLY A 15 5.19 -4.31 3.81
C GLY A 15 5.11 -3.72 5.22
N CYS A 16 3.92 -3.39 5.70
CA CYS A 16 3.77 -2.64 6.96
C CYS A 16 2.65 -3.12 7.90
N GLY A 17 2.14 -4.36 7.77
CA GLY A 17 1.03 -4.87 8.59
C GLY A 17 1.28 -4.79 10.10
N GLY A 18 2.49 -5.12 10.56
CA GLY A 18 2.85 -4.98 11.98
C GLY A 18 2.90 -3.51 12.44
N THR A 19 3.37 -2.61 11.57
CA THR A 19 3.41 -1.16 11.82
C THR A 19 2.00 -0.58 11.88
N ILE A 20 1.11 -1.01 10.99
CA ILE A 20 -0.32 -0.63 11.02
C ILE A 20 -0.94 -1.05 12.35
N ALA A 21 -0.74 -2.31 12.75
CA ALA A 21 -1.27 -2.84 14.01
C ALA A 21 -0.77 -2.05 15.23
N ARG A 22 0.47 -1.59 15.21
CA ARG A 22 1.05 -0.74 16.25
C ARG A 22 0.40 0.64 16.25
N HIS A 23 0.27 1.32 15.11
CA HIS A 23 -0.41 2.61 15.02
C HIS A 23 -1.82 2.56 15.60
N VAL A 24 -2.59 1.54 15.22
CA VAL A 24 -3.96 1.35 15.74
C VAL A 24 -3.96 1.13 17.26
N ALA A 25 -3.02 0.35 17.78
CA ALA A 25 -2.89 0.12 19.22
C ALA A 25 -2.49 1.38 20.00
N GLU A 26 -1.74 2.28 19.37
CA GLU A 26 -1.34 3.60 19.91
C GLU A 26 -2.47 4.65 19.77
N GLY A 27 -3.62 4.30 19.16
CA GLY A 27 -4.79 5.17 19.03
C GLY A 27 -4.82 5.98 17.74
N ASP A 28 -3.94 5.72 16.79
CA ASP A 28 -3.97 6.35 15.48
C ASP A 28 -5.15 5.84 14.64
N THR A 29 -5.72 6.73 13.85
CA THR A 29 -6.68 6.35 12.81
C THR A 29 -5.91 6.03 11.53
N VAL A 30 -5.99 4.78 11.07
CA VAL A 30 -5.31 4.29 9.87
C VAL A 30 -6.30 4.06 8.75
N TYR A 31 -5.93 4.46 7.54
CA TYR A 31 -6.66 4.24 6.29
C TYR A 31 -5.74 3.54 5.28
N ALA A 32 -6.31 2.79 4.35
CA ALA A 32 -5.57 2.19 3.24
C ALA A 32 -6.16 2.59 1.88
N VAL A 33 -5.29 2.78 0.90
CA VAL A 33 -5.64 2.95 -0.52
C VAL A 33 -4.97 1.84 -1.30
N PHE A 34 -5.75 1.15 -2.13
CA PHE A 34 -5.28 0.18 -3.11
C PHE A 34 -5.43 0.78 -4.50
N MET A 35 -4.30 0.91 -5.22
CA MET A 35 -4.26 1.62 -6.50
C MET A 35 -4.82 0.76 -7.63
N ALA A 36 -4.31 -0.46 -7.79
CA ALA A 36 -4.70 -1.38 -8.85
C ALA A 36 -5.72 -2.43 -8.36
N ASP A 37 -6.42 -3.04 -9.30
CA ASP A 37 -7.43 -4.07 -9.01
C ASP A 37 -6.81 -5.43 -8.62
N GLY A 38 -5.54 -5.66 -8.95
CA GLY A 38 -4.77 -6.85 -8.58
C GLY A 38 -5.17 -8.14 -9.30
N VAL A 39 -5.99 -8.08 -10.34
CA VAL A 39 -6.49 -9.27 -11.07
C VAL A 39 -6.38 -9.16 -12.57
N THR A 40 -6.47 -7.96 -13.16
CA THR A 40 -6.56 -7.78 -14.62
C THR A 40 -5.29 -8.16 -15.38
N SER A 41 -4.16 -8.37 -14.71
CA SER A 41 -2.93 -8.92 -15.33
C SER A 41 -2.98 -10.45 -15.51
N ARG A 42 -3.87 -11.14 -14.82
CA ARG A 42 -3.96 -12.61 -14.85
C ARG A 42 -4.77 -13.08 -16.05
N VAL A 43 -4.23 -14.05 -16.76
CA VAL A 43 -4.96 -14.66 -17.90
C VAL A 43 -6.17 -15.43 -17.39
N GLY A 44 -7.37 -15.04 -17.85
CA GLY A 44 -8.62 -15.69 -17.46
C GLY A 44 -9.20 -15.22 -16.13
N ALA A 45 -8.62 -14.17 -15.52
CA ALA A 45 -9.22 -13.55 -14.33
C ALA A 45 -10.62 -13.00 -14.65
N ASP A 46 -11.52 -13.16 -13.71
CA ASP A 46 -12.90 -12.73 -13.84
C ASP A 46 -13.34 -11.84 -12.66
N GLN A 47 -14.63 -11.50 -12.64
CA GLN A 47 -15.19 -10.65 -11.60
C GLN A 47 -15.25 -11.37 -10.24
N GLU A 48 -15.30 -12.68 -10.20
CA GLU A 48 -15.30 -13.46 -8.96
C GLU A 48 -13.92 -13.39 -8.28
N ASP A 49 -12.84 -13.43 -9.05
CA ASP A 49 -11.47 -13.23 -8.56
C ASP A 49 -11.32 -11.84 -7.90
N LEU A 50 -11.84 -10.79 -8.54
CA LEU A 50 -11.82 -9.44 -7.98
C LEU A 50 -12.62 -9.34 -6.68
N LEU A 51 -13.80 -9.94 -6.64
CA LEU A 51 -14.63 -9.95 -5.43
C LEU A 51 -13.94 -10.72 -4.30
N GLY A 52 -13.29 -11.83 -4.61
CA GLY A 52 -12.53 -12.64 -3.66
C GLY A 52 -11.36 -11.85 -3.06
N ARG A 53 -10.58 -11.13 -3.88
CA ARG A 53 -9.49 -10.27 -3.41
C ARG A 53 -9.99 -9.13 -2.52
N ASN A 54 -11.04 -8.44 -2.94
CA ASN A 54 -11.62 -7.37 -2.14
C ASN A 54 -12.16 -7.88 -0.81
N ALA A 55 -12.77 -9.06 -0.77
CA ALA A 55 -13.22 -9.70 0.47
C ALA A 55 -12.05 -10.04 1.40
N ALA A 56 -10.93 -10.52 0.87
CA ALA A 56 -9.71 -10.76 1.63
C ALA A 56 -9.15 -9.45 2.21
N ALA A 57 -9.12 -8.37 1.43
CA ALA A 57 -8.69 -7.04 1.87
C ALA A 57 -9.60 -6.46 2.97
N GLU A 58 -10.92 -6.66 2.89
CA GLU A 58 -11.84 -6.24 3.96
C GLU A 58 -11.66 -7.07 5.25
N ASN A 59 -11.32 -8.35 5.12
CA ASN A 59 -10.96 -9.20 6.25
C ASN A 59 -9.65 -8.72 6.92
N ALA A 60 -8.64 -8.45 6.10
CA ALA A 60 -7.38 -7.87 6.54
C ALA A 60 -7.58 -6.52 7.24
N ARG A 61 -8.43 -5.64 6.69
CA ARG A 61 -8.84 -4.39 7.30
C ARG A 61 -9.39 -4.58 8.70
N ALA A 62 -10.30 -5.53 8.86
CA ALA A 62 -10.92 -5.82 10.17
C ALA A 62 -9.90 -6.35 11.19
N ILE A 63 -8.99 -7.24 10.77
CA ILE A 63 -7.93 -7.79 11.61
C ILE A 63 -6.97 -6.67 12.07
N LEU A 64 -6.50 -5.83 11.15
CA LEU A 64 -5.56 -4.76 11.47
C LEU A 64 -6.19 -3.60 12.24
N GLY A 65 -7.51 -3.40 12.12
CA GLY A 65 -8.22 -2.26 12.67
C GLY A 65 -8.11 -0.99 11.81
N ILE A 66 -7.84 -1.15 10.51
CA ILE A 66 -7.91 -0.07 9.53
C ILE A 66 -9.36 0.43 9.45
N LYS A 67 -9.56 1.74 9.44
CA LYS A 67 -10.89 2.34 9.49
C LYS A 67 -11.66 2.16 8.19
N GLU A 68 -11.00 2.40 7.06
CA GLU A 68 -11.63 2.33 5.73
C GLU A 68 -10.57 2.00 4.68
N ASN A 69 -10.95 1.17 3.70
CA ASN A 69 -10.19 0.91 2.48
C ASN A 69 -10.77 1.71 1.32
N PHE A 70 -9.90 2.26 0.47
CA PHE A 70 -10.24 2.93 -0.79
C PHE A 70 -9.66 2.12 -1.93
N TYR A 71 -10.47 1.82 -2.96
CA TYR A 71 -10.07 1.07 -4.13
C TYR A 71 -10.14 1.97 -5.37
N LEU A 72 -9.01 2.24 -6.04
CA LEU A 72 -8.96 3.12 -7.19
C LEU A 72 -9.24 2.40 -8.52
N GLY A 73 -9.13 1.07 -8.54
CA GLY A 73 -9.46 0.23 -9.68
C GLY A 73 -8.62 0.51 -10.94
N LEU A 74 -7.34 0.86 -10.75
CA LEU A 74 -6.40 0.99 -11.87
C LEU A 74 -6.03 -0.42 -12.38
N PRO A 75 -5.63 -0.56 -13.66
CA PRO A 75 -5.29 -1.86 -14.23
C PRO A 75 -4.03 -2.43 -13.60
N ASP A 76 -4.09 -3.70 -13.19
CA ASP A 76 -3.03 -4.45 -12.53
C ASP A 76 -1.82 -4.68 -13.46
N ASN A 77 -0.61 -4.43 -12.95
CA ASN A 77 0.67 -4.50 -13.67
C ASN A 77 0.70 -3.72 -15.00
N ARG A 78 -0.10 -2.65 -15.09
CA ARG A 78 -0.25 -1.79 -16.27
C ARG A 78 -0.40 -0.32 -15.90
N MET A 79 -0.09 0.09 -14.69
CA MET A 79 -0.20 1.50 -14.30
C MET A 79 0.77 2.40 -15.09
N ASP A 80 1.84 1.85 -15.64
CA ASP A 80 2.76 2.53 -16.57
C ASP A 80 2.12 2.93 -17.90
N SER A 81 0.97 2.34 -18.26
CA SER A 81 0.19 2.74 -19.43
C SER A 81 -0.70 3.95 -19.19
N ILE A 82 -0.78 4.45 -17.96
CA ILE A 82 -1.61 5.58 -17.56
C ILE A 82 -0.69 6.79 -17.30
N PRO A 83 -1.02 7.98 -17.81
CA PRO A 83 -0.27 9.18 -17.46
C PRO A 83 -0.20 9.35 -15.93
N LEU A 84 1.00 9.58 -15.40
CA LEU A 84 1.19 9.73 -13.96
C LEU A 84 0.25 10.78 -13.34
N ILE A 85 -0.04 11.85 -14.08
CA ILE A 85 -0.96 12.89 -13.59
C ILE A 85 -2.36 12.35 -13.34
N ASP A 86 -2.86 11.42 -14.16
CA ASP A 86 -4.18 10.82 -14.00
C ASP A 86 -4.22 9.91 -12.75
N VAL A 87 -3.11 9.21 -12.48
CA VAL A 87 -2.94 8.42 -11.25
C VAL A 87 -2.94 9.32 -10.01
N VAL A 88 -2.18 10.43 -10.06
CA VAL A 88 -2.10 11.42 -8.98
C VAL A 88 -3.48 12.03 -8.69
N GLN A 89 -4.22 12.42 -9.74
CA GLN A 89 -5.54 13.03 -9.60
C GLN A 89 -6.59 12.11 -8.97
N LYS A 90 -6.39 10.79 -9.02
CA LYS A 90 -7.25 9.83 -8.28
C LYS A 90 -6.90 9.78 -6.79
N LEU A 91 -5.65 10.01 -6.43
CA LEU A 91 -5.17 9.93 -5.04
C LEU A 91 -5.39 11.24 -4.27
N GLU A 92 -5.19 12.41 -4.91
CA GLU A 92 -5.29 13.73 -4.28
C GLU A 92 -6.61 13.96 -3.50
N PRO A 93 -7.81 13.61 -4.03
CA PRO A 93 -9.07 13.80 -3.30
C PRO A 93 -9.14 13.03 -1.97
N ILE A 94 -8.50 11.85 -1.91
CA ILE A 94 -8.44 11.05 -0.68
C ILE A 94 -7.52 11.71 0.34
N ILE A 95 -6.35 12.17 -0.09
CA ILE A 95 -5.40 12.90 0.75
C ILE A 95 -6.06 14.18 1.29
N ASP A 96 -6.76 14.92 0.45
CA ASP A 96 -7.46 16.15 0.83
C ASP A 96 -8.60 15.89 1.81
N LYS A 97 -9.33 14.81 1.64
CA LYS A 97 -10.42 14.40 2.56
C LYS A 97 -9.86 13.98 3.92
N LEU A 98 -8.80 13.16 3.93
CA LEU A 98 -8.29 12.52 5.15
C LEU A 98 -7.28 13.37 5.91
N LYS A 99 -6.55 14.26 5.22
CA LYS A 99 -5.49 15.09 5.79
C LYS A 99 -4.48 14.27 6.62
N PRO A 100 -3.87 13.21 6.06
CA PRO A 100 -2.97 12.37 6.83
C PRO A 100 -1.71 13.14 7.25
N ASN A 101 -1.17 12.78 8.42
CA ASN A 101 0.11 13.31 8.88
C ASN A 101 1.28 12.42 8.47
N ILE A 102 1.03 11.11 8.36
CA ILE A 102 2.00 10.09 7.99
C ILE A 102 1.45 9.32 6.80
N VAL A 103 2.31 9.07 5.81
CA VAL A 103 1.98 8.24 4.64
C VAL A 103 3.01 7.12 4.53
N TYR A 104 2.54 5.90 4.34
CA TYR A 104 3.36 4.74 3.97
C TYR A 104 3.13 4.40 2.51
N THR A 105 4.18 4.06 1.77
CA THR A 105 4.10 3.68 0.36
C THR A 105 5.24 2.74 -0.02
N HIS A 106 5.25 2.26 -1.27
CA HIS A 106 6.29 1.39 -1.79
C HIS A 106 7.65 2.07 -1.93
N HIS A 107 8.69 1.24 -2.02
CA HIS A 107 10.03 1.67 -2.42
C HIS A 107 10.08 2.03 -3.92
N HIS A 108 10.79 3.12 -4.25
CA HIS A 108 10.90 3.62 -5.63
C HIS A 108 11.67 2.71 -6.59
N GLY A 109 12.58 1.89 -6.07
CA GLY A 109 13.41 0.94 -6.82
C GLY A 109 12.84 -0.49 -6.86
N ASP A 110 11.56 -0.70 -6.54
CA ASP A 110 10.93 -2.02 -6.55
C ASP A 110 10.88 -2.64 -7.96
N LEU A 111 10.90 -3.98 -8.06
CA LEU A 111 10.77 -4.69 -9.34
C LEU A 111 9.41 -4.41 -9.99
N ASN A 112 8.33 -4.43 -9.22
CA ASN A 112 6.98 -4.26 -9.73
C ASN A 112 6.75 -2.82 -10.22
N VAL A 113 6.26 -2.69 -11.46
CA VAL A 113 6.01 -1.39 -12.08
C VAL A 113 4.95 -0.57 -11.33
N ASP A 114 3.89 -1.22 -10.84
CA ASP A 114 2.82 -0.54 -10.12
C ASP A 114 3.30 -0.01 -8.77
N HIS A 115 4.24 -0.71 -8.09
CA HIS A 115 4.87 -0.22 -6.87
C HIS A 115 5.64 1.08 -7.12
N ARG A 116 6.42 1.13 -8.22
CA ARG A 116 7.17 2.35 -8.60
C ARG A 116 6.25 3.51 -8.94
N ILE A 117 5.19 3.25 -9.72
CA ILE A 117 4.20 4.27 -10.09
C ILE A 117 3.43 4.76 -8.85
N THR A 118 3.06 3.85 -7.94
CA THR A 118 2.42 4.20 -6.66
C THR A 118 3.33 5.12 -5.85
N HIS A 119 4.62 4.78 -5.72
CA HIS A 119 5.59 5.66 -5.05
C HIS A 119 5.63 7.06 -5.69
N GLN A 120 5.76 7.13 -7.03
CA GLN A 120 5.82 8.41 -7.75
C GLN A 120 4.54 9.23 -7.56
N ALA A 121 3.37 8.58 -7.60
CA ALA A 121 2.09 9.23 -7.38
C ALA A 121 1.97 9.80 -5.96
N VAL A 122 2.39 9.03 -4.94
CA VAL A 122 2.40 9.49 -3.54
C VAL A 122 3.34 10.68 -3.36
N MET A 123 4.57 10.59 -3.85
CA MET A 123 5.54 11.70 -3.74
C MET A 123 5.02 12.98 -4.42
N THR A 124 4.32 12.83 -5.54
CA THR A 124 3.73 13.97 -6.28
C THR A 124 2.52 14.55 -5.54
N ALA A 125 1.59 13.70 -5.10
CA ALA A 125 0.38 14.13 -4.41
C ALA A 125 0.67 14.74 -3.02
N CYS A 126 1.69 14.21 -2.33
CA CYS A 126 2.10 14.66 -0.99
C CYS A 126 3.20 15.71 -1.00
N ARG A 127 3.47 16.38 -2.14
CA ARG A 127 4.49 17.44 -2.20
C ARG A 127 4.25 18.52 -1.14
N PRO A 128 5.31 19.14 -0.59
CA PRO A 128 5.18 20.05 0.55
C PRO A 128 4.62 21.42 0.13
N LEU A 129 3.32 21.48 -0.10
CA LEU A 129 2.60 22.73 -0.32
C LEU A 129 2.30 23.42 1.04
N PRO A 130 2.02 24.74 1.06
CA PRO A 130 1.78 25.48 2.31
C PRO A 130 0.71 24.86 3.23
N ASP A 131 -0.34 24.31 2.65
CA ASP A 131 -1.48 23.71 3.39
C ASP A 131 -1.38 22.18 3.54
N SER A 132 -0.24 21.57 3.18
CA SER A 132 -0.04 20.13 3.29
C SER A 132 -0.12 19.67 4.75
N SER A 133 -0.92 18.64 4.99
CA SER A 133 -1.01 17.97 6.30
C SER A 133 0.11 16.94 6.51
N VAL A 134 0.70 16.41 5.42
CA VAL A 134 1.71 15.35 5.47
C VAL A 134 2.99 15.88 6.08
N ARG A 135 3.50 15.16 7.08
CA ARG A 135 4.74 15.49 7.81
C ARG A 135 5.84 14.47 7.59
N ALA A 136 5.46 13.21 7.29
CA ALA A 136 6.40 12.14 7.02
C ALA A 136 5.85 11.19 5.96
N ILE A 137 6.74 10.73 5.09
CA ILE A 137 6.48 9.66 4.13
C ILE A 137 7.51 8.58 4.38
N TYR A 138 7.06 7.35 4.59
CA TYR A 138 7.92 6.19 4.77
C TYR A 138 7.71 5.21 3.62
N ALA A 139 8.82 4.72 3.07
CA ALA A 139 8.80 3.66 2.07
C ALA A 139 9.01 2.30 2.74
N PHE A 140 8.19 1.33 2.39
CA PHE A 140 8.34 -0.06 2.82
C PHE A 140 8.82 -0.95 1.67
N GLU A 141 9.48 -2.05 2.03
CA GLU A 141 9.76 -3.16 1.12
C GLU A 141 8.59 -4.14 1.11
N VAL A 142 8.38 -4.79 -0.03
CA VAL A 142 7.46 -5.92 -0.17
C VAL A 142 8.28 -7.16 -0.52
N MET A 143 8.32 -8.13 0.41
CA MET A 143 8.94 -9.42 0.17
C MET A 143 8.28 -10.10 -1.03
N SER A 144 9.05 -10.75 -1.89
CA SER A 144 8.67 -11.28 -3.19
C SER A 144 8.54 -10.25 -4.33
N SER A 145 9.04 -9.04 -4.13
CA SER A 145 9.06 -7.99 -5.15
C SER A 145 10.30 -7.09 -5.03
N THR A 146 10.46 -6.40 -3.91
CA THR A 146 11.54 -5.40 -3.72
C THR A 146 12.93 -6.04 -3.81
N GLU A 147 13.15 -7.20 -3.17
CA GLU A 147 14.42 -7.89 -3.16
C GLU A 147 14.80 -8.55 -4.50
N TRP A 148 13.82 -8.68 -5.41
CA TRP A 148 14.05 -9.22 -6.75
C TRP A 148 14.45 -8.16 -7.78
N ALA A 149 14.41 -6.90 -7.39
CA ALA A 149 14.89 -5.82 -8.25
C ALA A 149 16.37 -6.05 -8.58
N THR A 150 16.75 -5.76 -9.81
CA THR A 150 18.16 -5.80 -10.21
C THR A 150 18.97 -4.86 -9.30
N PRO A 151 20.11 -5.30 -8.75
CA PRO A 151 21.00 -4.42 -8.01
C PRO A 151 21.37 -3.21 -8.88
N THR A 152 20.81 -2.07 -8.54
CA THR A 152 20.95 -0.80 -9.25
C THR A 152 21.45 0.27 -8.28
N ASP A 153 21.49 1.50 -8.72
CA ASP A 153 21.81 2.65 -7.87
C ASP A 153 20.68 2.98 -6.86
N GLU A 154 19.57 2.22 -6.88
CA GLU A 154 18.37 2.45 -6.07
C GLU A 154 17.98 1.23 -5.20
N PRO A 155 18.90 0.60 -4.44
CA PRO A 155 18.55 -0.51 -3.56
C PRO A 155 17.69 -0.03 -2.38
N PHE A 156 16.84 -0.93 -1.85
CA PHE A 156 16.15 -0.65 -0.58
C PHE A 156 17.18 -0.69 0.57
N LEU A 157 17.45 0.47 1.16
CA LEU A 157 18.34 0.62 2.31
C LEU A 157 17.52 1.07 3.52
N PRO A 158 17.10 0.15 4.41
CA PRO A 158 16.26 0.51 5.55
C PRO A 158 17.00 1.46 6.50
N ASN A 159 16.35 2.56 6.84
CA ASN A 159 16.89 3.59 7.74
C ASN A 159 15.90 3.99 8.85
N TYR A 160 14.70 3.40 8.84
CA TYR A 160 13.68 3.59 9.87
C TYR A 160 13.11 2.23 10.27
N PHE A 161 13.19 1.89 11.54
CA PHE A 161 12.80 0.58 12.08
C PHE A 161 11.68 0.75 13.10
N VAL A 162 10.64 -0.04 12.96
CA VAL A 162 9.49 -0.06 13.89
C VAL A 162 9.49 -1.39 14.64
N ASP A 163 9.56 -1.34 15.96
CA ASP A 163 9.40 -2.54 16.78
C ASP A 163 7.94 -3.00 16.74
N ILE A 164 7.71 -4.16 16.15
CA ILE A 164 6.40 -4.81 16.02
C ILE A 164 6.31 -6.08 16.87
N SER A 165 7.21 -6.32 17.80
CA SER A 165 7.27 -7.56 18.60
C SER A 165 5.94 -7.87 19.26
N ALA A 166 5.24 -6.86 19.81
CA ALA A 166 3.91 -7.02 20.42
C ALA A 166 2.78 -7.24 19.40
N HIS A 167 3.03 -7.06 18.11
CA HIS A 167 2.04 -7.11 17.03
C HIS A 167 2.32 -8.19 15.98
N LEU A 168 3.32 -9.04 16.21
CA LEU A 168 3.73 -10.07 15.24
C LEU A 168 2.62 -11.11 15.01
N SER A 169 1.89 -11.49 16.05
CA SER A 169 0.73 -12.38 15.89
C SER A 169 -0.31 -11.76 14.96
N LYS A 170 -0.64 -10.49 15.17
CA LYS A 170 -1.61 -9.79 14.31
C LYS A 170 -1.12 -9.66 12.87
N LYS A 171 0.19 -9.44 12.64
CA LYS A 171 0.78 -9.48 11.29
C LYS A 171 0.59 -10.87 10.66
N ASN A 172 0.82 -11.95 11.38
CA ASN A 172 0.61 -13.30 10.88
C ASN A 172 -0.88 -13.58 10.57
N ASP A 173 -1.79 -13.12 11.42
CA ASP A 173 -3.22 -13.30 11.22
C ASP A 173 -3.70 -12.59 9.94
N VAL A 174 -3.21 -11.38 9.66
CA VAL A 174 -3.58 -10.66 8.45
C VAL A 174 -2.98 -11.28 7.20
N LEU A 175 -1.77 -11.79 7.24
CA LEU A 175 -1.20 -12.53 6.11
C LEU A 175 -2.03 -13.78 5.78
N ASN A 176 -2.55 -14.47 6.78
CA ASN A 176 -3.46 -15.61 6.57
C ASN A 176 -4.80 -15.21 5.92
N ALA A 177 -5.24 -13.97 6.02
CA ALA A 177 -6.42 -13.49 5.31
C ALA A 177 -6.22 -13.48 3.78
N TYR A 178 -4.95 -13.35 3.34
CA TYR A 178 -4.54 -13.38 1.93
C TYR A 178 -4.00 -14.75 1.47
N HIS A 179 -4.45 -15.85 2.09
CA HIS A 179 -3.92 -17.20 1.85
C HIS A 179 -3.94 -17.64 0.38
N LEU A 180 -4.84 -17.09 -0.46
CA LEU A 180 -4.89 -17.36 -1.89
C LEU A 180 -3.75 -16.67 -2.67
N GLU A 181 -3.13 -15.65 -2.09
CA GLU A 181 -2.03 -14.89 -2.67
C GLU A 181 -0.66 -15.36 -2.16
N MET A 182 -0.61 -16.02 -1.00
CA MET A 182 0.62 -16.56 -0.42
C MET A 182 1.07 -17.82 -1.19
N ARG A 183 2.24 -17.76 -1.79
CA ARG A 183 2.85 -18.86 -2.57
C ARG A 183 3.99 -19.50 -1.82
#